data_7dffc4e2bc5d0bbb673923ec9ca0d109
#
_entry.id   7dffc4e2bc5d0bbb673923ec9ca0d109
#
_cell.length_a   1.000
_cell.length_b   1.000
_cell.length_c   1.000
_cell.angle_alpha   90.00
_cell.angle_beta   90.00
_cell.angle_gamma   90.00
#
_symmetry.space_group_name_H-M   'P 1'
#
loop_
_entity.id
_entity.type
_entity.pdbx_description
1 polymer ?
#
loop_
_entity_poly.entity_id
_entity_poly.type
_entity_poly.pdbx_seq_one_letter_code
_entity_poly.pdbx_strand_id
1 'polypeptide(L)'
;MSAVVINTVVAAGTTNPAKLKPVQTVFGQVFAGAQVRGISVPSGVREQPIGEEETFLGAVNRAQAALAGVPGAAWGVGLEGGVRFDLRGCWLFGAVAVVSGARLEVGRTAELKLPPQVAARIGAGEELGPVRDALTGEQNTKQKAGTVGFLTNGLLSRADVWQMGLTLALAPFMNPALFTD
;
A
#
# COMPACT_ATOMS: atom_id res chain seq x y z
N MET A 1 2.08 25.88 -16.22
CA MET A 1 3.20 24.95 -16.49
C MET A 1 2.64 23.82 -17.33
N SER A 2 3.09 23.69 -18.60
CA SER A 2 2.67 22.58 -19.45
C SER A 2 3.22 21.29 -18.87
N ALA A 3 2.33 20.37 -18.50
CA ALA A 3 2.73 19.03 -18.08
C ALA A 3 3.43 18.36 -19.27
N VAL A 4 4.68 17.98 -19.10
CA VAL A 4 5.38 17.13 -20.06
C VAL A 4 4.65 15.80 -20.07
N VAL A 5 3.99 15.46 -21.16
CA VAL A 5 3.36 14.16 -21.35
C VAL A 5 4.49 13.14 -21.54
N ILE A 6 4.92 12.55 -20.45
CA ILE A 6 5.84 11.41 -20.48
C ILE A 6 4.95 10.17 -20.38
N ASN A 7 4.88 9.40 -21.45
CA ASN A 7 4.26 8.05 -21.41
C ASN A 7 5.09 7.15 -20.50
N THR A 8 4.92 7.30 -19.19
CA THR A 8 5.66 6.49 -18.22
C THR A 8 4.85 5.24 -17.84
N VAL A 9 5.50 4.10 -17.85
CA VAL A 9 4.91 2.84 -17.41
C VAL A 9 5.24 2.63 -15.94
N VAL A 10 4.21 2.40 -15.15
CA VAL A 10 4.27 2.15 -13.71
C VAL A 10 3.84 0.72 -13.45
N ALA A 11 4.73 -0.10 -12.90
CA ALA A 11 4.43 -1.47 -12.48
C ALA A 11 3.97 -1.49 -11.03
N ALA A 12 2.76 -1.94 -10.77
CA ALA A 12 2.24 -2.12 -9.41
C ALA A 12 2.27 -3.60 -9.02
N GLY A 13 2.93 -3.94 -7.91
CA GLY A 13 3.06 -5.32 -7.38
C GLY A 13 1.77 -5.87 -6.79
N THR A 14 0.66 -5.67 -7.50
CA THR A 14 -0.67 -6.14 -7.12
C THR A 14 -1.60 -6.16 -8.31
N THR A 15 -2.53 -7.10 -8.32
CA THR A 15 -3.68 -7.13 -9.24
C THR A 15 -4.98 -6.77 -8.52
N ASN A 16 -4.94 -6.53 -7.21
CA ASN A 16 -6.11 -6.17 -6.42
C ASN A 16 -6.59 -4.76 -6.79
N PRO A 17 -7.83 -4.59 -7.31
CA PRO A 17 -8.35 -3.28 -7.72
C PRO A 17 -8.33 -2.23 -6.60
N ALA A 18 -8.55 -2.64 -5.35
CA ALA A 18 -8.54 -1.75 -4.19
C ALA A 18 -7.13 -1.17 -3.87
N LYS A 19 -6.08 -1.81 -4.36
CA LYS A 19 -4.69 -1.31 -4.29
C LYS A 19 -4.26 -0.66 -5.60
N LEU A 20 -4.72 -1.19 -6.74
CA LEU A 20 -4.33 -0.69 -8.07
C LEU A 20 -4.90 0.70 -8.38
N LYS A 21 -6.18 0.92 -8.05
CA LYS A 21 -6.84 2.21 -8.27
C LYS A 21 -6.15 3.40 -7.58
N PRO A 22 -5.75 3.33 -6.31
CA PRO A 22 -4.91 4.35 -5.68
C PRO A 22 -3.63 4.68 -6.46
N VAL A 23 -2.92 3.66 -6.97
CA VAL A 23 -1.70 3.87 -7.77
C VAL A 23 -2.03 4.63 -9.07
N GLN A 24 -3.09 4.21 -9.77
CA GLN A 24 -3.56 4.90 -10.98
C GLN A 24 -3.90 6.36 -10.72
N THR A 25 -4.63 6.63 -9.63
CA THR A 25 -5.05 7.98 -9.26
C THR A 25 -3.84 8.89 -8.98
N VAL A 26 -2.94 8.45 -8.10
CA VAL A 26 -1.81 9.29 -7.67
C VAL A 26 -0.81 9.49 -8.81
N PHE A 27 -0.42 8.42 -9.52
CA PHE A 27 0.50 8.55 -10.64
C PHE A 27 -0.08 9.37 -11.80
N GLY A 28 -1.39 9.27 -12.05
CA GLY A 28 -2.07 10.11 -13.05
C GLY A 28 -2.07 11.60 -12.68
N GLN A 29 -2.05 11.93 -11.39
CA GLN A 29 -1.94 13.33 -10.93
C GLN A 29 -0.49 13.86 -11.03
N VAL A 30 0.50 13.01 -10.76
CA VAL A 30 1.91 13.40 -10.76
C VAL A 30 2.50 13.38 -12.16
N PHE A 31 2.15 12.38 -12.98
CA PHE A 31 2.69 12.18 -14.32
C PHE A 31 1.56 12.09 -15.34
N ALA A 32 1.36 13.13 -16.12
CA ALA A 32 0.37 13.14 -17.20
C ALA A 32 0.65 11.99 -18.20
N GLY A 33 -0.34 11.13 -18.43
CA GLY A 33 -0.21 9.98 -19.32
C GLY A 33 0.43 8.74 -18.69
N ALA A 34 0.60 8.67 -17.37
CA ALA A 34 1.10 7.49 -16.70
C ALA A 34 0.20 6.26 -16.96
N GLN A 35 0.83 5.16 -17.39
CA GLN A 35 0.16 3.89 -17.61
C GLN A 35 0.50 2.92 -16.47
N VAL A 36 -0.47 2.63 -15.59
CA VAL A 36 -0.27 1.70 -14.48
C VAL A 36 -0.66 0.29 -14.88
N ARG A 37 0.28 -0.65 -14.72
CA ARG A 37 0.11 -2.09 -14.98
C ARG A 37 0.27 -2.86 -13.68
N GLY A 38 -0.77 -3.60 -13.31
CA GLY A 38 -0.74 -4.49 -12.14
C GLY A 38 -0.14 -5.84 -12.50
N ILE A 39 0.73 -6.37 -11.63
CA ILE A 39 1.28 -7.72 -11.73
C ILE A 39 1.21 -8.40 -10.36
N SER A 40 0.87 -9.69 -10.36
CA SER A 40 0.90 -10.49 -9.13
C SER A 40 2.33 -10.89 -8.82
N VAL A 41 2.84 -10.46 -7.67
CA VAL A 41 4.19 -10.77 -7.18
C VAL A 41 4.10 -11.17 -5.70
N PRO A 42 4.99 -12.07 -5.23
CA PRO A 42 5.07 -12.40 -3.81
C PRO A 42 5.58 -11.20 -2.99
N SER A 43 5.15 -11.12 -1.74
CA SER A 43 5.69 -10.14 -0.77
C SER A 43 6.99 -10.66 -0.13
N GLY A 44 7.19 -11.97 -0.08
CA GLY A 44 8.30 -12.59 0.64
C GLY A 44 8.22 -12.49 2.16
N VAL A 45 7.06 -12.06 2.68
CA VAL A 45 6.75 -11.99 4.12
C VAL A 45 5.48 -12.78 4.40
N ARG A 46 5.12 -12.95 5.67
CA ARG A 46 3.88 -13.68 6.04
C ARG A 46 2.65 -12.94 5.51
N GLU A 47 1.51 -13.64 5.38
CA GLU A 47 0.27 -13.08 4.85
C GLU A 47 -0.31 -11.96 5.72
N GLN A 48 -0.09 -12.03 7.03
CA GLN A 48 -0.36 -10.96 7.98
C GLN A 48 0.97 -10.48 8.57
N PRO A 49 1.64 -9.47 7.96
CA PRO A 49 2.85 -8.89 8.53
C PRO A 49 2.60 -8.26 9.90
N ILE A 50 3.52 -8.48 10.82
CA ILE A 50 3.47 -7.92 12.18
C ILE A 50 4.74 -7.11 12.42
N GLY A 51 4.56 -5.84 12.71
CA GLY A 51 5.64 -4.87 12.87
C GLY A 51 5.96 -4.11 11.58
N GLU A 52 6.72 -3.05 11.76
CA GLU A 52 7.05 -2.13 10.67
C GLU A 52 8.01 -2.76 9.68
N GLU A 53 9.09 -3.35 10.19
CA GLU A 53 10.16 -3.92 9.34
C GLU A 53 9.63 -4.95 8.35
N GLU A 54 8.81 -5.89 8.81
CA GLU A 54 8.23 -6.91 7.94
C GLU A 54 7.27 -6.32 6.91
N THR A 55 6.44 -5.35 7.33
CA THR A 55 5.48 -4.71 6.44
C THR A 55 6.19 -3.89 5.35
N PHE A 56 7.23 -3.14 5.72
CA PHE A 56 8.04 -2.40 4.76
C PHE A 56 8.81 -3.33 3.83
N LEU A 57 9.40 -4.41 4.35
CA LEU A 57 10.07 -5.42 3.53
C LEU A 57 9.13 -5.98 2.47
N GLY A 58 7.90 -6.34 2.85
CA GLY A 58 6.89 -6.82 1.90
C GLY A 58 6.56 -5.80 0.80
N ALA A 59 6.44 -4.52 1.16
CA ALA A 59 6.21 -3.46 0.17
C ALA A 59 7.41 -3.29 -0.77
N VAL A 60 8.63 -3.28 -0.26
CA VAL A 60 9.87 -3.18 -1.06
C VAL A 60 10.00 -4.35 -2.02
N ASN A 61 9.84 -5.58 -1.53
CA ASN A 61 9.89 -6.77 -2.38
C ASN A 61 8.89 -6.69 -3.54
N ARG A 62 7.66 -6.27 -3.26
CA ARG A 62 6.63 -6.10 -4.30
C ARG A 62 7.00 -5.00 -5.30
N ALA A 63 7.55 -3.87 -4.85
CA ALA A 63 7.95 -2.78 -5.73
C ALA A 63 9.07 -3.21 -6.70
N GLN A 64 10.10 -3.85 -6.18
CA GLN A 64 11.24 -4.33 -6.97
C GLN A 64 10.85 -5.44 -7.95
N ALA A 65 10.07 -6.42 -7.47
CA ALA A 65 9.58 -7.51 -8.32
C ALA A 65 8.65 -7.00 -9.42
N ALA A 66 7.81 -6.01 -9.14
CA ALA A 66 6.93 -5.41 -10.14
C ALA A 66 7.74 -4.67 -11.21
N LEU A 67 8.72 -3.86 -10.81
CA LEU A 67 9.59 -3.15 -11.75
C LEU A 67 10.32 -4.12 -12.69
N ALA A 68 10.86 -5.20 -12.16
CA ALA A 68 11.54 -6.22 -12.93
C ALA A 68 10.59 -7.05 -13.83
N GLY A 69 9.34 -7.26 -13.38
CA GLY A 69 8.37 -8.12 -14.05
C GLY A 69 7.56 -7.47 -15.17
N VAL A 70 7.61 -6.13 -15.29
CA VAL A 70 6.84 -5.40 -16.34
C VAL A 70 7.81 -4.76 -17.33
N PRO A 71 7.92 -5.25 -18.57
CA PRO A 71 8.80 -4.68 -19.58
C PRO A 71 8.50 -3.19 -19.84
N GLY A 72 9.54 -2.37 -19.86
CA GLY A 72 9.44 -0.94 -20.10
C GLY A 72 8.92 -0.12 -18.91
N ALA A 73 8.74 -0.74 -17.75
CA ALA A 73 8.38 0.03 -16.54
C ALA A 73 9.55 0.90 -16.08
N ALA A 74 9.26 2.18 -15.85
CA ALA A 74 10.19 3.13 -15.25
C ALA A 74 10.02 3.21 -13.72
N TRP A 75 8.88 2.76 -13.21
CA TRP A 75 8.49 2.81 -11.80
C TRP A 75 7.98 1.47 -11.32
N GLY A 76 8.40 1.06 -10.14
CA GLY A 76 7.84 -0.06 -9.40
C GLY A 76 7.16 0.43 -8.13
N VAL A 77 5.94 -0.07 -7.86
CA VAL A 77 5.17 0.30 -6.68
C VAL A 77 4.75 -0.95 -5.93
N GLY A 78 5.06 -1.00 -4.65
CA GLY A 78 4.64 -2.06 -3.74
C GLY A 78 3.79 -1.50 -2.60
N LEU A 79 2.73 -2.20 -2.26
CA LEU A 79 1.81 -1.85 -1.18
C LEU A 79 1.58 -3.08 -0.30
N GLU A 80 1.94 -2.99 0.98
CA GLU A 80 1.74 -4.06 1.93
C GLU A 80 1.00 -3.58 3.17
N GLY A 81 0.03 -4.36 3.64
CA GLY A 81 -0.71 -4.07 4.86
C GLY A 81 -0.16 -4.88 6.02
N GLY A 82 0.01 -4.23 7.15
CA GLY A 82 0.48 -4.89 8.36
C GLY A 82 -0.20 -4.35 9.61
N VAL A 83 0.12 -4.95 10.73
CA VAL A 83 -0.28 -4.48 12.05
C VAL A 83 0.96 -4.32 12.93
N ARG A 84 0.86 -3.42 13.88
CA ARG A 84 1.84 -3.34 14.96
C ARG A 84 1.14 -3.32 16.31
N PHE A 85 1.82 -3.79 17.33
CA PHE A 85 1.37 -3.78 18.70
C PHE A 85 2.20 -2.81 19.52
N ASP A 86 1.53 -2.04 20.38
CA ASP A 86 2.17 -1.23 21.40
C ASP A 86 1.37 -1.25 22.71
N LEU A 87 1.77 -0.45 23.70
CA LEU A 87 1.09 -0.36 25.01
C LEU A 87 -0.38 0.13 24.90
N ARG A 88 -0.76 0.73 23.78
CA ARG A 88 -2.11 1.25 23.55
C ARG A 88 -2.99 0.29 22.76
N GLY A 89 -2.43 -0.78 22.20
CA GLY A 89 -3.15 -1.84 21.49
C GLY A 89 -2.54 -2.22 20.15
N CYS A 90 -3.39 -2.73 19.25
CA CYS A 90 -3.02 -3.14 17.91
C CYS A 90 -3.44 -2.07 16.89
N TRP A 91 -2.54 -1.76 15.96
CA TRP A 91 -2.72 -0.72 14.95
C TRP A 91 -2.56 -1.31 13.55
N LEU A 92 -3.57 -1.09 12.71
CA LEU A 92 -3.52 -1.41 11.29
C LEU A 92 -2.87 -0.24 10.55
N PHE A 93 -1.92 -0.54 9.68
CA PHE A 93 -1.29 0.44 8.78
C PHE A 93 -0.93 -0.17 7.43
N GLY A 94 -0.45 0.63 6.52
CA GLY A 94 0.11 0.21 5.25
C GLY A 94 1.50 0.77 5.04
N ALA A 95 2.38 -0.04 4.46
CA ALA A 95 3.66 0.38 3.91
C ALA A 95 3.55 0.50 2.39
N VAL A 96 4.15 1.54 1.86
CA VAL A 96 4.26 1.80 0.43
C VAL A 96 5.73 1.90 0.09
N ALA A 97 6.15 1.23 -0.98
CA ALA A 97 7.47 1.41 -1.56
C ALA A 97 7.36 1.85 -3.02
N VAL A 98 8.20 2.78 -3.40
CA VAL A 98 8.33 3.27 -4.78
C VAL A 98 9.79 3.15 -5.19
N VAL A 99 10.04 2.54 -6.33
CA VAL A 99 11.38 2.40 -6.90
C VAL A 99 11.41 2.94 -8.32
N SER A 100 12.44 3.74 -8.64
CA SER A 100 12.70 4.25 -9.99
C SER A 100 14.20 4.46 -10.18
N GLY A 101 14.76 3.84 -11.19
CA GLY A 101 16.23 3.78 -11.35
C GLY A 101 16.89 3.13 -10.14
N ALA A 102 17.88 3.81 -9.56
CA ALA A 102 18.58 3.38 -8.36
C ALA A 102 17.90 3.84 -7.06
N ARG A 103 16.88 4.71 -7.14
CA ARG A 103 16.23 5.29 -5.98
C ARG A 103 15.06 4.43 -5.51
N LEU A 104 15.03 4.16 -4.21
CA LEU A 104 13.93 3.50 -3.53
C LEU A 104 13.51 4.38 -2.35
N GLU A 105 12.22 4.69 -2.30
CA GLU A 105 11.63 5.45 -1.21
C GLU A 105 10.45 4.70 -0.62
N VAL A 106 10.20 4.95 0.64
CA VAL A 106 9.10 4.32 1.37
C VAL A 106 8.19 5.37 1.99
N GLY A 107 6.93 5.03 2.10
CA GLY A 107 5.93 5.83 2.77
C GLY A 107 5.07 4.95 3.67
N ARG A 108 4.37 5.58 4.58
CA ARG A 108 3.48 4.93 5.51
C ARG A 108 2.11 5.58 5.46
N THR A 109 1.07 4.79 5.59
CA THR A 109 -0.29 5.29 5.72
C THR A 109 -0.56 5.78 7.15
N ALA A 110 -1.69 6.47 7.34
CA ALA A 110 -2.23 6.64 8.68
C ALA A 110 -2.52 5.28 9.32
N GLU A 111 -2.56 5.27 10.64
CA GLU A 111 -2.86 4.08 11.44
C GLU A 111 -4.29 4.11 11.96
N LEU A 112 -4.87 2.94 12.04
CA LEU A 112 -6.19 2.71 12.61
C LEU A 112 -6.07 1.74 13.78
N LYS A 113 -6.53 2.15 14.95
CA LYS A 113 -6.61 1.24 16.11
C LYS A 113 -7.64 0.16 15.87
N LEU A 114 -7.24 -1.09 16.05
CA LEU A 114 -8.13 -2.24 15.92
C LEU A 114 -8.86 -2.53 17.23
N PRO A 115 -10.10 -3.03 17.17
CA PRO A 115 -10.83 -3.49 18.36
C PRO A 115 -10.05 -4.56 19.14
N PRO A 116 -10.11 -4.58 20.49
CA PRO A 116 -9.36 -5.56 21.30
C PRO A 116 -9.59 -7.01 20.91
N GLN A 117 -10.81 -7.37 20.56
CA GLN A 117 -11.15 -8.72 20.10
C GLN A 117 -10.50 -9.09 18.75
N VAL A 118 -10.31 -8.12 17.84
CA VAL A 118 -9.58 -8.31 16.58
C VAL A 118 -8.09 -8.46 16.89
N ALA A 119 -7.56 -7.58 17.74
CA ALA A 119 -6.16 -7.61 18.15
C ALA A 119 -5.77 -8.96 18.79
N ALA A 120 -6.62 -9.51 19.67
CA ALA A 120 -6.39 -10.81 20.30
C ALA A 120 -6.29 -11.95 19.28
N ARG A 121 -7.16 -11.98 18.29
CA ARG A 121 -7.18 -13.00 17.22
C ARG A 121 -5.95 -12.89 16.31
N ILE A 122 -5.57 -11.67 15.94
CA ILE A 122 -4.33 -11.45 15.17
C ILE A 122 -3.11 -11.86 15.98
N GLY A 123 -3.07 -11.53 17.27
CA GLY A 123 -2.01 -11.98 18.19
C GLY A 123 -1.92 -13.49 18.33
N ALA A 124 -3.03 -14.22 18.14
CA ALA A 124 -3.10 -15.66 18.08
C ALA A 124 -2.73 -16.26 16.70
N GLY A 125 -2.33 -15.42 15.72
CA GLY A 125 -1.86 -15.86 14.41
C GLY A 125 -2.91 -15.86 13.31
N GLU A 126 -4.11 -15.31 13.55
CA GLU A 126 -5.13 -15.19 12.51
C GLU A 126 -4.87 -13.96 11.64
N GLU A 127 -5.35 -13.99 10.38
CA GLU A 127 -5.29 -12.86 9.48
C GLU A 127 -6.45 -11.88 9.71
N LEU A 128 -6.17 -10.57 9.53
CA LEU A 128 -7.19 -9.52 9.68
C LEU A 128 -8.41 -9.70 8.77
N GLY A 129 -8.21 -10.17 7.54
CA GLY A 129 -9.31 -10.37 6.58
C GLY A 129 -10.38 -11.32 7.12
N PRO A 130 -10.04 -12.60 7.38
CA PRO A 130 -10.94 -13.58 7.98
C PRO A 130 -11.52 -13.14 9.32
N VAL A 131 -10.70 -12.53 10.19
CA VAL A 131 -11.16 -12.02 11.49
C VAL A 131 -12.27 -10.99 11.33
N ARG A 132 -12.09 -10.04 10.44
CA ARG A 132 -13.10 -9.04 10.15
C ARG A 132 -14.36 -9.64 9.54
N ASP A 133 -14.22 -10.52 8.55
CA ASP A 133 -15.36 -11.16 7.89
C ASP A 133 -16.22 -11.94 8.90
N ALA A 134 -15.58 -12.61 9.85
CA ALA A 134 -16.29 -13.30 10.94
C ALA A 134 -17.03 -12.36 11.89
N LEU A 135 -16.52 -11.14 12.12
CA LEU A 135 -17.13 -10.17 13.02
C LEU A 135 -18.26 -9.36 12.36
N THR A 136 -18.18 -9.16 11.07
CA THR A 136 -19.15 -8.34 10.34
C THR A 136 -20.27 -9.16 9.71
N GLY A 137 -20.11 -10.49 9.61
CA GLY A 137 -21.01 -11.37 8.85
C GLY A 137 -20.94 -11.16 7.34
N GLU A 138 -20.03 -10.31 6.86
CA GLU A 138 -19.84 -10.03 5.44
C GLU A 138 -18.73 -10.89 4.84
N GLN A 139 -18.96 -11.42 3.64
CA GLN A 139 -17.94 -12.14 2.87
C GLN A 139 -17.27 -11.22 1.84
N ASN A 140 -15.98 -11.47 1.53
CA ASN A 140 -15.20 -10.78 0.50
C ASN A 140 -15.05 -9.27 0.67
N THR A 141 -15.04 -8.77 1.88
CA THR A 141 -14.86 -7.35 2.18
C THR A 141 -13.47 -6.80 1.78
N LYS A 142 -12.51 -7.68 1.42
CA LYS A 142 -11.19 -7.28 0.85
C LYS A 142 -11.32 -6.42 -0.42
N GLN A 143 -12.44 -6.52 -1.14
CA GLN A 143 -12.71 -5.77 -2.38
C GLN A 143 -13.58 -4.52 -2.17
N LYS A 144 -14.20 -4.37 -0.99
CA LYS A 144 -15.06 -3.22 -0.60
C LYS A 144 -14.25 -2.19 0.21
N ALA A 145 -14.91 -1.43 1.06
CA ALA A 145 -14.32 -0.36 1.89
C ALA A 145 -13.17 -0.81 2.82
N GLY A 146 -12.98 -2.13 3.00
CA GLY A 146 -11.94 -2.69 3.88
C GLY A 146 -12.22 -2.42 5.35
N THR A 147 -11.27 -2.78 6.22
CA THR A 147 -11.38 -2.55 7.66
C THR A 147 -11.45 -1.06 8.00
N VAL A 148 -10.75 -0.21 7.25
CA VAL A 148 -10.79 1.24 7.45
C VAL A 148 -12.20 1.77 7.22
N GLY A 149 -12.80 1.46 6.08
CA GLY A 149 -14.15 1.94 5.78
C GLY A 149 -15.20 1.41 6.78
N PHE A 150 -15.06 0.15 7.19
CA PHE A 150 -15.96 -0.41 8.19
C PHE A 150 -15.87 0.32 9.55
N LEU A 151 -14.65 0.47 10.09
CA LEU A 151 -14.47 1.08 11.42
C LEU A 151 -14.65 2.61 11.43
N THR A 152 -14.63 3.25 10.28
CA THR A 152 -14.87 4.69 10.15
C THR A 152 -16.29 5.01 9.62
N ASN A 153 -17.16 4.02 9.58
CA ASN A 153 -18.53 4.18 9.05
C ASN A 153 -18.58 4.80 7.64
N GLY A 154 -17.59 4.46 6.80
CA GLY A 154 -17.48 4.94 5.44
C GLY A 154 -16.87 6.34 5.27
N LEU A 155 -16.47 7.02 6.33
CA LEU A 155 -15.85 8.36 6.26
C LEU A 155 -14.48 8.32 5.56
N LEU A 156 -13.75 7.20 5.65
CA LEU A 156 -12.51 6.95 4.93
C LEU A 156 -12.61 5.63 4.19
N SER A 157 -12.14 5.60 2.97
CA SER A 157 -11.99 4.37 2.21
C SER A 157 -10.57 3.81 2.34
N ARG A 158 -10.40 2.53 2.02
CA ARG A 158 -9.07 1.93 1.88
C ARG A 158 -8.24 2.63 0.79
N ALA A 159 -8.90 3.13 -0.26
CA ALA A 159 -8.24 3.85 -1.34
C ALA A 159 -7.64 5.18 -0.86
N ASP A 160 -8.36 5.93 -0.03
CA ASP A 160 -7.88 7.22 0.51
C ASP A 160 -6.60 7.03 1.32
N VAL A 161 -6.57 5.99 2.14
CA VAL A 161 -5.41 5.67 2.98
C VAL A 161 -4.19 5.28 2.12
N TRP A 162 -4.39 4.49 1.07
CA TRP A 162 -3.31 4.14 0.14
C TRP A 162 -2.84 5.31 -0.70
N GLN A 163 -3.74 6.18 -1.17
CA GLN A 163 -3.37 7.39 -1.90
C GLN A 163 -2.48 8.30 -1.06
N MET A 164 -2.84 8.51 0.22
CA MET A 164 -2.04 9.29 1.15
C MET A 164 -0.64 8.70 1.31
N GLY A 165 -0.52 7.41 1.64
CA GLY A 165 0.78 6.76 1.82
C GLY A 165 1.65 6.81 0.57
N LEU A 166 1.05 6.62 -0.62
CA LEU A 166 1.75 6.69 -1.89
C LEU A 166 2.21 8.13 -2.22
N THR A 167 1.37 9.12 -1.95
CA THR A 167 1.75 10.53 -2.14
C THR A 167 2.95 10.91 -1.27
N LEU A 168 2.97 10.45 -0.02
CA LEU A 168 4.10 10.67 0.88
C LEU A 168 5.37 9.97 0.40
N ALA A 169 5.26 8.73 -0.10
CA ALA A 169 6.40 8.00 -0.67
C ALA A 169 6.96 8.66 -1.95
N LEU A 170 6.13 9.38 -2.69
CA LEU A 170 6.55 10.12 -3.90
C LEU A 170 7.18 11.48 -3.60
N ALA A 171 7.04 12.03 -2.40
CA ALA A 171 7.55 13.36 -2.06
C ALA A 171 9.04 13.55 -2.38
N PRO A 172 9.94 12.58 -2.12
CA PRO A 172 11.35 12.70 -2.49
C PRO A 172 11.61 12.71 -4.00
N PHE A 173 10.77 12.02 -4.78
CA PHE A 173 10.88 12.02 -6.24
C PHE A 173 10.35 13.33 -6.86
N MET A 174 9.36 13.95 -6.23
CA MET A 174 8.80 15.23 -6.67
C MET A 174 9.70 16.42 -6.30
N ASN A 175 10.53 16.27 -5.28
CA ASN A 175 11.41 17.32 -4.76
C ASN A 175 12.86 16.81 -4.61
N PRO A 176 13.48 16.29 -5.68
CA PRO A 176 14.78 15.58 -5.56
C PRO A 176 15.90 16.46 -4.99
N ALA A 177 15.86 17.75 -5.23
CA ALA A 177 16.88 18.68 -4.71
C ALA A 177 16.86 18.84 -3.18
N LEU A 178 15.77 18.47 -2.50
CA LEU A 178 15.65 18.54 -1.05
C LEU A 178 16.05 17.22 -0.35
N PHE A 179 16.22 16.15 -1.13
CA PHE A 179 16.53 14.80 -0.63
C PHE A 179 17.85 14.28 -1.25
N THR A 180 18.85 15.12 -1.29
CA THR A 180 20.24 14.77 -1.62
C THR A 180 20.99 14.41 -0.34
N ASP A 181 21.77 13.32 -0.37
CA ASP A 181 22.74 12.96 0.67
C ASP A 181 23.92 13.95 0.69
#